data_9921302a427ff2660e364bc767fdaa47
#
_entry.id   9921302a427ff2660e364bc767fdaa47
#
_cell.length_a   1.000
_cell.length_b   1.000
_cell.length_c   1.000
_cell.angle_alpha   90.00
_cell.angle_beta   90.00
_cell.angle_gamma   90.00
#
_symmetry.space_group_name_H-M   'P 1'
#
loop_
_entity.id
_entity.type
_entity.pdbx_description
1 polymer ?
#
loop_
_entity_poly.entity_id
_entity_poly.type
_entity_poly.pdbx_seq_one_letter_code
_entity_poly.pdbx_strand_id
1 'polypeptide(L)'
;MPEFDKDSQFLKSNAAAMRALAGGKDHQVTYAGTDTHVGNNDVRLPALPPTATAAQRDSLRGAADGAALWLAHHNPKTHQKHCPAPEGAKAIFEAAERARVEAIGSRYMKGVGKNLEAALNQRYEN
;
A
#
# COMPACT_ATOMS: atom_id res chain seq x y z
N MET A 1 20.35 20.79 -5.96
CA MET A 1 20.00 19.76 -4.95
C MET A 1 20.42 18.39 -5.44
N PRO A 2 21.15 17.64 -4.62
CA PRO A 2 21.47 16.26 -4.99
C PRO A 2 20.18 15.42 -5.14
N GLU A 3 20.22 14.43 -6.02
CA GLU A 3 19.09 13.51 -6.21
C GLU A 3 18.66 12.81 -4.94
N PHE A 4 19.60 12.64 -4.02
CA PHE A 4 19.35 12.08 -2.70
C PHE A 4 18.24 12.85 -1.94
N ASP A 5 18.23 14.18 -2.05
CA ASP A 5 17.20 15.01 -1.39
C ASP A 5 15.83 14.84 -2.04
N LYS A 6 15.76 14.66 -3.35
CA LYS A 6 14.49 14.45 -4.05
C LYS A 6 13.84 13.15 -3.64
N ASP A 7 14.62 12.07 -3.53
CA ASP A 7 14.09 10.77 -3.10
C ASP A 7 13.66 10.82 -1.65
N SER A 8 14.43 11.48 -0.79
CA SER A 8 14.05 11.67 0.61
C SER A 8 12.73 12.44 0.73
N GLN A 9 12.57 13.52 -0.04
CA GLN A 9 11.33 14.31 -0.05
C GLN A 9 10.17 13.50 -0.60
N PHE A 10 10.40 12.70 -1.63
CA PHE A 10 9.38 11.80 -2.19
C PHE A 10 8.89 10.81 -1.14
N LEU A 11 9.80 10.17 -0.41
CA LEU A 11 9.44 9.20 0.62
C LEU A 11 8.64 9.83 1.75
N LYS A 12 9.03 11.02 2.21
CA LYS A 12 8.29 11.76 3.24
C LYS A 12 6.89 12.16 2.76
N SER A 13 6.80 12.66 1.54
CA SER A 13 5.54 13.05 0.92
C SER A 13 4.62 11.84 0.74
N ASN A 14 5.16 10.71 0.29
CA ASN A 14 4.43 9.48 0.11
C ASN A 14 3.86 8.97 1.45
N ALA A 15 4.67 9.00 2.51
CA ALA A 15 4.23 8.61 3.84
C ALA A 15 3.12 9.52 4.38
N ALA A 16 3.24 10.83 4.17
CA ALA A 16 2.22 11.80 4.59
C ALA A 16 0.91 11.57 3.85
N ALA A 17 0.96 11.34 2.54
CA ALA A 17 -0.22 11.03 1.74
C ALA A 17 -0.87 9.73 2.19
N MET A 18 -0.07 8.70 2.49
CA MET A 18 -0.56 7.43 3.02
C MET A 18 -1.32 7.63 4.33
N ARG A 19 -0.75 8.39 5.26
CA ARG A 19 -1.41 8.66 6.55
C ARG A 19 -2.73 9.39 6.37
N ALA A 20 -2.78 10.36 5.47
CA ALA A 20 -4.01 11.11 5.18
C ALA A 20 -5.09 10.19 4.60
N LEU A 21 -4.72 9.35 3.65
CA LEU A 21 -5.64 8.42 3.00
C LEU A 21 -6.13 7.34 3.98
N ALA A 22 -5.31 6.97 4.96
CA ALA A 22 -5.64 5.99 5.99
C ALA A 22 -6.57 6.54 7.08
N GLY A 23 -6.91 7.83 7.03
CA GLY A 23 -7.81 8.45 8.00
C GLY A 23 -7.15 9.46 8.93
N GLY A 24 -5.94 9.87 8.64
CA GLY A 24 -5.23 10.92 9.39
C GLY A 24 -4.57 10.46 10.69
N LYS A 25 -4.51 9.17 10.94
CA LYS A 25 -3.81 8.63 12.11
C LYS A 25 -2.29 8.67 11.90
N ASP A 26 -1.56 8.82 12.99
CA ASP A 26 -0.11 8.97 12.98
C ASP A 26 0.60 7.60 12.96
N HIS A 27 0.43 6.86 11.87
CA HIS A 27 1.13 5.58 11.68
C HIS A 27 2.61 5.81 11.39
N GLN A 28 3.46 4.96 11.96
CA GLN A 28 4.88 4.96 11.61
C GLN A 28 5.07 4.27 10.27
N VAL A 29 5.72 4.95 9.35
CA VAL A 29 5.98 4.43 8.00
C VAL A 29 7.49 4.25 7.83
N THR A 30 7.90 3.03 7.50
CA THR A 30 9.29 2.69 7.19
C THR A 30 9.38 2.11 5.80
N TYR A 31 10.55 2.22 5.19
CA TYR A 31 10.82 1.73 3.84
C TYR A 31 11.96 0.71 3.91
N ALA A 32 11.64 -0.55 3.66
CA ALA A 32 12.63 -1.62 3.70
C ALA A 32 12.13 -2.86 2.97
N GLY A 33 13.06 -3.61 2.39
CA GLY A 33 12.75 -4.87 1.72
C GLY A 33 11.95 -4.69 0.44
N THR A 34 11.22 -5.73 0.07
CA THR A 34 10.47 -5.78 -1.19
C THR A 34 8.95 -5.88 -0.99
N ASP A 35 8.51 -6.23 0.20
CA ASP A 35 7.10 -6.47 0.50
C ASP A 35 6.49 -5.39 1.40
N THR A 36 5.19 -5.19 1.24
CA THR A 36 4.42 -4.33 2.13
C THR A 36 3.96 -5.11 3.35
N HIS A 37 4.11 -4.53 4.53
CA HIS A 37 3.59 -5.10 5.77
C HIS A 37 2.80 -4.04 6.53
N VAL A 38 1.59 -4.38 6.93
CA VAL A 38 0.70 -3.47 7.67
C VAL A 38 0.47 -4.03 9.07
N GLY A 39 0.99 -3.34 10.07
CA GLY A 39 0.73 -3.65 11.48
C GLY A 39 -0.34 -2.74 12.07
N ASN A 40 -0.52 -2.79 13.39
CA ASN A 40 -1.54 -1.99 14.05
C ASN A 40 -1.23 -0.49 14.04
N ASN A 41 0.03 -0.11 14.26
CA ASN A 41 0.46 1.28 14.32
C ASN A 41 1.62 1.59 13.38
N ASP A 42 2.08 0.61 12.63
CA ASP A 42 3.23 0.76 11.74
C ASP A 42 2.95 0.16 10.37
N VAL A 43 3.56 0.75 9.36
CA VAL A 43 3.50 0.27 7.99
C VAL A 43 4.92 0.21 7.45
N ARG A 44 5.30 -0.93 6.89
CA ARG A 44 6.56 -1.07 6.17
C ARG A 44 6.27 -1.17 4.69
N LEU A 45 6.80 -0.24 3.93
CA LEU A 45 6.67 -0.20 2.47
C LEU A 45 7.97 -0.66 1.83
N PRO A 46 7.94 -1.13 0.58
CA PRO A 46 9.17 -1.52 -0.12
C PRO A 46 10.18 -0.39 -0.20
N ALA A 47 11.46 -0.73 -0.17
CA ALA A 47 12.55 0.23 -0.31
C ALA A 47 12.57 0.81 -1.72
N LEU A 48 12.90 2.09 -1.84
CA LEU A 48 13.09 2.74 -3.13
C LEU A 48 14.54 2.52 -3.58
N PRO A 49 14.78 1.99 -4.80
CA PRO A 49 16.15 1.82 -5.31
C PRO A 49 16.87 3.17 -5.45
N PRO A 50 18.22 3.21 -5.36
CA PRO A 50 18.97 4.46 -5.40
C PRO A 50 18.75 5.31 -6.65
N THR A 51 18.51 4.71 -7.80
CA THR A 51 18.22 5.42 -9.05
C THR A 51 16.84 5.02 -9.55
N ALA A 52 15.81 5.33 -8.74
CA ALA A 52 14.46 4.92 -9.03
C ALA A 52 13.90 5.58 -10.29
N THR A 53 13.25 4.78 -11.13
CA THR A 53 12.51 5.25 -12.30
C THR A 53 11.16 5.81 -11.87
N ALA A 54 10.50 6.55 -12.78
CA ALA A 54 9.15 7.02 -12.55
C ALA A 54 8.19 5.85 -12.27
N ALA A 55 8.34 4.74 -13.00
CA ALA A 55 7.51 3.54 -12.79
C ALA A 55 7.70 2.95 -11.39
N GLN A 56 8.93 2.94 -10.89
CA GLN A 56 9.22 2.45 -9.53
C GLN A 56 8.62 3.37 -8.46
N ARG A 57 8.66 4.69 -8.66
CA ARG A 57 8.00 5.65 -7.76
C ARG A 57 6.48 5.49 -7.78
N ASP A 58 5.88 5.31 -8.95
CA ASP A 58 4.44 5.07 -9.08
C ASP A 58 4.03 3.77 -8.40
N SER A 59 4.85 2.72 -8.54
CA SER A 59 4.63 1.45 -7.86
C SER A 59 4.67 1.62 -6.34
N LEU A 60 5.60 2.41 -5.82
CA LEU A 60 5.70 2.66 -4.38
C LEU A 60 4.50 3.47 -3.87
N ARG A 61 4.01 4.42 -4.65
CA ARG A 61 2.76 5.13 -4.34
C ARG A 61 1.59 4.17 -4.28
N GLY A 62 1.52 3.23 -5.22
CA GLY A 62 0.47 2.20 -5.22
C GLY A 62 0.53 1.31 -4.00
N ALA A 63 1.73 0.92 -3.57
CA ALA A 63 1.90 0.13 -2.35
C ALA A 63 1.42 0.92 -1.12
N ALA A 64 1.74 2.22 -1.05
CA ALA A 64 1.30 3.09 0.03
C ALA A 64 -0.22 3.27 0.02
N ASP A 65 -0.81 3.50 -1.15
CA ASP A 65 -2.25 3.66 -1.30
C ASP A 65 -2.99 2.38 -0.89
N GLY A 66 -2.48 1.21 -1.30
CA GLY A 66 -3.05 -0.08 -0.92
C GLY A 66 -3.02 -0.29 0.59
N ALA A 67 -1.90 0.02 1.23
CA ALA A 67 -1.77 -0.07 2.69
C ALA A 67 -2.75 0.88 3.39
N ALA A 68 -2.87 2.10 2.90
CA ALA A 68 -3.78 3.10 3.45
C ALA A 68 -5.25 2.67 3.35
N LEU A 69 -5.65 2.14 2.21
CA LEU A 69 -7.01 1.65 2.00
C LEU A 69 -7.33 0.47 2.90
N TRP A 70 -6.37 -0.42 3.09
CA TRP A 70 -6.52 -1.52 4.04
C TRP A 70 -6.77 -1.00 5.45
N LEU A 71 -5.96 -0.06 5.92
CA LEU A 71 -6.13 0.55 7.23
C LEU A 71 -7.46 1.28 7.38
N ALA A 72 -7.91 1.96 6.32
CA ALA A 72 -9.13 2.76 6.36
C ALA A 72 -10.42 1.91 6.30
N HIS A 73 -10.40 0.81 5.56
CA HIS A 73 -11.63 0.08 5.21
C HIS A 73 -11.69 -1.36 5.70
N HIS A 74 -10.57 -1.94 6.11
CA HIS A 74 -10.53 -3.30 6.63
C HIS A 74 -10.94 -3.33 8.11
N ASN A 75 -11.84 -4.25 8.45
CA ASN A 75 -12.25 -4.47 9.83
C ASN A 75 -11.67 -5.83 10.31
N PRO A 76 -10.64 -5.82 11.17
CA PRO A 76 -10.00 -7.07 11.61
C PRO A 76 -10.95 -8.04 12.32
N LYS A 77 -11.87 -7.52 13.11
CA LYS A 77 -12.83 -8.37 13.85
C LYS A 77 -13.79 -9.09 12.91
N THR A 78 -14.35 -8.37 11.94
CA THR A 78 -15.25 -8.95 10.95
C THR A 78 -14.51 -9.94 10.06
N HIS A 79 -13.30 -9.60 9.65
CA HIS A 79 -12.45 -10.47 8.83
C HIS A 79 -12.18 -11.79 9.54
N GLN A 80 -11.74 -11.73 10.79
CA GLN A 80 -11.43 -12.91 11.58
C GLN A 80 -12.66 -13.80 11.79
N LYS A 81 -13.83 -13.19 12.01
CA LYS A 81 -15.09 -13.91 12.22
C LYS A 81 -15.49 -14.74 10.99
N HIS A 82 -15.25 -14.25 9.79
CA HIS A 82 -15.66 -14.88 8.54
C HIS A 82 -14.53 -15.61 7.80
N CYS A 83 -13.29 -15.49 8.28
CA CYS A 83 -12.15 -16.09 7.62
C CYS A 83 -12.21 -17.62 7.71
N PRO A 84 -12.15 -18.34 6.57
CA PRO A 84 -12.15 -19.80 6.59
C PRO A 84 -10.84 -20.36 7.16
N ALA A 85 -10.93 -21.54 7.77
CA ALA A 85 -9.77 -22.21 8.37
C ALA A 85 -8.79 -22.83 7.35
N PRO A 86 -9.27 -23.47 6.24
CA PRO A 86 -8.34 -24.05 5.26
C PRO A 86 -7.46 -22.99 4.60
N GLU A 87 -6.16 -23.27 4.47
CA GLU A 87 -5.16 -22.35 3.95
C GLU A 87 -5.50 -21.80 2.56
N GLY A 88 -5.94 -22.65 1.63
CA GLY A 88 -6.29 -22.23 0.28
C GLY A 88 -7.50 -21.29 0.26
N ALA A 89 -8.53 -21.63 1.02
CA ALA A 89 -9.72 -20.81 1.15
C ALA A 89 -9.42 -19.48 1.84
N LYS A 90 -8.53 -19.51 2.84
CA LYS A 90 -8.07 -18.32 3.54
C LYS A 90 -7.35 -17.35 2.60
N ALA A 91 -6.47 -17.86 1.74
CA ALA A 91 -5.74 -17.04 0.77
C ALA A 91 -6.69 -16.34 -0.21
N ILE A 92 -7.70 -17.06 -0.68
CA ILE A 92 -8.72 -16.50 -1.58
C ILE A 92 -9.54 -15.42 -0.85
N PHE A 93 -9.92 -15.69 0.39
CA PHE A 93 -10.68 -14.74 1.21
C PHE A 93 -9.90 -13.45 1.45
N GLU A 94 -8.60 -13.55 1.75
CA GLU A 94 -7.74 -12.39 1.96
C GLU A 94 -7.53 -11.59 0.66
N ALA A 95 -7.36 -12.28 -0.47
CA ALA A 95 -7.24 -11.63 -1.77
C ALA A 95 -8.52 -10.88 -2.14
N ALA A 96 -9.69 -11.46 -1.87
CA ALA A 96 -10.98 -10.83 -2.09
C ALA A 96 -11.15 -9.59 -1.22
N GLU A 97 -10.72 -9.63 0.04
CA GLU A 97 -10.77 -8.48 0.94
C GLU A 97 -9.88 -7.35 0.44
N ARG A 98 -8.67 -7.66 -0.03
CA ARG A 98 -7.77 -6.67 -0.62
C ARG A 98 -8.42 -6.02 -1.85
N ALA A 99 -8.99 -6.83 -2.74
CA ALA A 99 -9.68 -6.32 -3.93
C ALA A 99 -10.84 -5.40 -3.55
N ARG A 100 -11.57 -5.72 -2.51
CA ARG A 100 -12.68 -4.90 -2.03
C ARG A 100 -12.23 -3.52 -1.57
N VAL A 101 -11.19 -3.45 -0.72
CA VAL A 101 -10.72 -2.16 -0.19
C VAL A 101 -10.08 -1.32 -1.30
N GLU A 102 -9.38 -1.93 -2.23
CA GLU A 102 -8.76 -1.25 -3.37
C GLU A 102 -9.83 -0.71 -4.33
N ALA A 103 -10.91 -1.47 -4.56
CA ALA A 103 -12.02 -1.03 -5.39
C ALA A 103 -12.73 0.18 -4.81
N ILE A 104 -12.91 0.21 -3.49
CA ILE A 104 -13.50 1.37 -2.80
C ILE A 104 -12.64 2.61 -3.04
N GLY A 105 -11.33 2.51 -2.85
CA GLY A 105 -10.42 3.64 -3.04
C GLY A 105 -10.38 4.12 -4.48
N SER A 106 -10.29 3.20 -5.44
CA SER A 106 -10.23 3.52 -6.86
C SER A 106 -11.50 4.19 -7.36
N ARG A 107 -12.64 3.85 -6.78
CA ARG A 107 -13.94 4.41 -7.16
C ARG A 107 -14.03 5.90 -6.80
N TYR A 108 -13.43 6.30 -5.68
CA TYR A 108 -13.53 7.68 -5.20
C TYR A 108 -12.35 8.56 -5.62
N MET A 109 -11.21 7.95 -5.96
CA MET A 109 -9.98 8.69 -6.32
C MET A 109 -9.29 8.04 -7.52
N LYS A 110 -9.36 8.70 -8.67
CA LYS A 110 -8.76 8.18 -9.93
C LYS A 110 -7.24 7.99 -9.82
N GLY A 111 -6.56 8.89 -9.12
CA GLY A 111 -5.12 8.80 -8.91
C GLY A 111 -4.72 7.53 -8.14
N VAL A 112 -5.52 7.14 -7.16
CA VAL A 112 -5.33 5.90 -6.39
C VAL A 112 -5.42 4.69 -7.33
N GLY A 113 -6.44 4.66 -8.20
CA GLY A 113 -6.59 3.57 -9.17
C GLY A 113 -5.38 3.40 -10.06
N LYS A 114 -4.82 4.50 -10.57
CA LYS A 114 -3.60 4.47 -11.40
C LYS A 114 -2.38 3.98 -10.62
N ASN A 115 -2.23 4.41 -9.38
CA ASN A 115 -1.13 4.00 -8.52
C ASN A 115 -1.21 2.50 -8.20
N LEU A 116 -2.41 2.00 -7.90
CA LEU A 116 -2.62 0.57 -7.65
C LEU A 116 -2.31 -0.28 -8.88
N GLU A 117 -2.69 0.21 -10.07
CA GLU A 117 -2.37 -0.45 -11.33
C GLU A 117 -0.85 -0.52 -11.54
N ALA A 118 -0.12 0.56 -11.25
CA ALA A 118 1.34 0.58 -11.35
C ALA A 118 1.98 -0.43 -10.40
N ALA A 119 1.50 -0.54 -9.17
CA ALA A 119 1.99 -1.52 -8.20
C ALA A 119 1.71 -2.95 -8.65
N LEU A 120 0.53 -3.21 -9.21
CA LEU A 120 0.15 -4.52 -9.73
C LEU A 120 1.03 -4.93 -10.89
N ASN A 121 1.26 -4.03 -11.84
CA ASN A 121 2.11 -4.28 -13.00
C ASN A 121 3.53 -4.60 -12.58
N GLN A 122 4.08 -3.89 -11.59
CA GLN A 122 5.43 -4.14 -11.08
C GLN A 122 5.54 -5.55 -10.48
N ARG A 123 4.51 -6.02 -9.79
CA ARG A 123 4.51 -7.38 -9.23
C ARG A 123 4.54 -8.46 -10.30
N TYR A 124 3.85 -8.23 -11.43
CA TYR A 124 3.76 -9.22 -12.50
C TYR A 124 4.91 -9.16 -13.51
N GLU A 125 5.69 -8.10 -13.52
CA GLU A 125 6.87 -7.99 -14.39
C GLU A 125 8.09 -8.76 -13.86
N ASN A 126 8.07 -9.16 -12.60
CA ASN A 126 9.16 -9.90 -11.98
C ASN A 126 8.81 -11.40 -11.88
#